data_5026218070265f78530f43d64e4c3699
#
_entry.id   5026218070265f78530f43d64e4c3699
#
_cell.length_a   1.000
_cell.length_b   1.000
_cell.length_c   1.000
_cell.angle_alpha   90.00
_cell.angle_beta   90.00
_cell.angle_gamma   90.00
#
_symmetry.space_group_name_H-M   'P 1'
#
loop_
_entity.id
_entity.type
_entity.pdbx_description
1 polymer ?
#
loop_
_entity_poly.entity_id
_entity_poly.type
_entity_poly.pdbx_seq_one_letter_code
_entity_poly.pdbx_strand_id
1 'polypeptide(L)'
;MKSIKELYRIGTGPSSSHTMGPRKAAEIFLARHRHAASFKVTLYGSLAATGKGHMTDVAINDTLTPVAPVEIVWQPKVFLPFHPNAMTFAAFDARQKLLENWTVYSIGGGALAENNEE
;
A
#
# COMPACT_ATOMS: atom_id res chain seq x y z
N MET A 1 -10.77 -14.84 -15.96
CA MET A 1 -11.52 -13.69 -15.67
C MET A 1 -11.01 -12.93 -14.51
N LYS A 2 -11.16 -11.65 -14.53
CA LYS A 2 -10.59 -10.85 -13.54
C LYS A 2 -11.65 -10.10 -12.80
N SER A 3 -11.59 -10.02 -11.51
CA SER A 3 -12.55 -9.26 -10.75
C SER A 3 -11.85 -8.24 -9.88
N ILE A 4 -12.56 -7.20 -9.58
CA ILE A 4 -12.07 -6.15 -8.73
C ILE A 4 -12.83 -6.23 -7.43
N LYS A 5 -12.11 -6.23 -6.34
CA LYS A 5 -12.73 -6.31 -5.05
C LYS A 5 -12.43 -5.05 -4.27
N GLU A 6 -13.46 -4.34 -3.91
CA GLU A 6 -13.28 -3.16 -3.09
C GLU A 6 -13.20 -3.61 -1.65
N LEU A 7 -12.05 -3.37 -1.04
CA LEU A 7 -11.78 -3.87 0.28
C LEU A 7 -12.28 -2.96 1.39
N TYR A 8 -12.30 -1.68 1.16
CA TYR A 8 -12.60 -0.76 2.23
C TYR A 8 -12.93 0.62 1.69
N ARG A 9 -13.96 1.23 2.18
CA ARG A 9 -14.30 2.58 1.78
C ARG A 9 -14.65 3.42 3.02
N ILE A 10 -13.94 4.52 3.16
CA ILE A 10 -14.24 5.44 4.21
C ILE A 10 -14.96 6.57 3.55
N GLY A 11 -16.03 6.97 3.90
CA GLY A 11 -16.79 7.95 3.26
C GLY A 11 -16.00 9.02 2.67
N THR A 12 -16.20 10.12 2.79
CA THR A 12 -15.96 11.10 2.01
C THR A 12 -14.93 11.97 2.33
N GLY A 13 -14.15 12.32 2.03
CA GLY A 13 -13.25 13.33 2.24
C GLY A 13 -12.56 13.60 1.03
N PRO A 14 -11.98 14.65 0.94
CA PRO A 14 -11.31 15.04 -0.22
C PRO A 14 -9.98 14.34 -0.37
N SER A 15 -9.51 13.66 0.45
CA SER A 15 -8.32 13.16 0.22
C SER A 15 -8.25 11.93 -0.10
N SER A 16 -7.67 11.33 -0.08
CA SER A 16 -7.31 11.08 -1.00
C SER A 16 -6.60 9.84 -1.24
N SER A 17 -6.49 9.47 -2.50
CA SER A 17 -5.85 8.24 -2.91
C SER A 17 -4.39 8.23 -2.51
N HIS A 18 -3.83 9.36 -2.13
CA HIS A 18 -2.41 9.43 -1.81
C HIS A 18 -2.12 9.36 -0.31
N THR A 19 -3.15 9.46 0.53
CA THR A 19 -2.95 9.42 1.97
C THR A 19 -3.87 8.42 2.65
N MET A 20 -5.17 8.55 2.44
CA MET A 20 -6.13 7.68 3.14
C MET A 20 -6.06 6.24 2.67
N GLY A 21 -5.96 6.03 1.37
CA GLY A 21 -5.84 4.69 0.83
C GLY A 21 -4.59 3.98 1.31
N PRO A 22 -3.42 4.60 1.14
CA PRO A 22 -2.19 3.98 1.63
C PRO A 22 -2.18 3.70 3.12
N ARG A 23 -2.74 4.60 3.92
CA ARG A 23 -2.82 4.36 5.36
C ARG A 23 -3.70 3.15 5.66
N LYS A 24 -4.86 3.05 5.01
CA LYS A 24 -5.75 1.92 5.22
C LYS A 24 -5.11 0.61 4.77
N ALA A 25 -4.41 0.64 3.64
CA ALA A 25 -3.73 -0.55 3.16
C ALA A 25 -2.68 -1.00 4.16
N ALA A 26 -1.92 -0.05 4.69
CA ALA A 26 -0.90 -0.37 5.69
C ALA A 26 -1.53 -0.97 6.94
N GLU A 27 -2.68 -0.44 7.37
CA GLU A 27 -3.36 -0.98 8.55
C GLU A 27 -3.84 -2.40 8.33
N ILE A 28 -4.39 -2.67 7.15
CA ILE A 28 -4.85 -4.02 6.82
C ILE A 28 -3.67 -4.99 6.81
N PHE A 29 -2.59 -4.59 6.17
CA PHE A 29 -1.42 -5.46 6.07
C PHE A 29 -0.79 -5.71 7.44
N LEU A 30 -0.70 -4.66 8.26
CA LEU A 30 -0.15 -4.78 9.59
C LEU A 30 -0.94 -5.76 10.44
N ALA A 31 -2.26 -5.75 10.31
CA ALA A 31 -3.11 -6.65 11.09
C ALA A 31 -2.78 -8.11 10.80
N ARG A 32 -2.24 -8.39 9.61
CA ARG A 32 -1.86 -9.75 9.24
C ARG A 32 -0.41 -10.07 9.62
N HIS A 33 0.41 -9.06 9.87
CA HIS A 33 1.84 -9.29 10.07
C HIS A 33 2.39 -8.52 11.26
N ARG A 34 1.74 -8.68 12.40
CA ARG A 34 2.14 -7.94 13.61
C ARG A 34 3.48 -8.38 14.18
N HIS A 35 3.98 -9.50 13.73
CA HIS A 35 5.27 -10.02 14.21
C HIS A 35 6.34 -10.00 13.13
N ALA A 36 6.11 -9.28 12.05
CA ALA A 36 7.11 -9.19 11.01
C ALA A 36 8.36 -8.49 11.56
N ALA A 37 9.51 -8.87 11.04
CA ALA A 37 10.77 -8.24 11.43
C ALA A 37 11.07 -7.01 10.61
N SER A 38 10.54 -6.92 9.39
CA SER A 38 10.70 -5.74 8.56
C SER A 38 9.62 -5.71 7.49
N PHE A 39 9.42 -4.52 6.92
CA PHE A 39 8.45 -4.32 5.85
C PHE A 39 9.12 -3.61 4.70
N LYS A 40 8.61 -3.85 3.50
CA LYS A 40 9.04 -3.11 2.32
C LYS A 40 7.77 -2.72 1.56
N VAL A 41 7.67 -1.45 1.21
CA VAL A 41 6.50 -0.96 0.48
C VAL A 41 6.98 -0.31 -0.80
N THR A 42 6.51 -0.81 -1.93
CA THR A 42 6.84 -0.25 -3.23
C THR A 42 5.65 0.57 -3.71
N LEU A 43 5.91 1.81 -4.08
CA LEU A 43 4.88 2.72 -4.59
C LEU A 43 5.13 2.92 -6.07
N TYR A 44 4.07 2.76 -6.86
CA TYR A 44 4.19 2.80 -8.32
C TYR A 44 3.47 4.00 -8.90
N GLY A 45 3.87 4.36 -10.10
CA GLY A 45 3.14 5.31 -10.93
C GLY A 45 2.79 6.62 -10.23
N SER A 46 1.52 6.94 -10.24
CA SER A 46 1.08 8.22 -9.68
C SER A 46 1.36 8.36 -8.20
N LEU A 47 1.24 7.28 -7.44
CA LEU A 47 1.55 7.35 -6.01
C LEU A 47 3.01 7.69 -5.78
N ALA A 48 3.90 7.14 -6.58
CA ALA A 48 5.32 7.43 -6.43
C ALA A 48 5.67 8.82 -6.95
N ALA A 49 5.07 9.20 -8.08
CA ALA A 49 5.42 10.48 -8.71
C ALA A 49 5.02 11.66 -7.84
N THR A 50 3.90 11.57 -7.13
CA THR A 50 3.42 12.68 -6.33
C THR A 50 3.39 12.36 -4.84
N GLY A 51 3.68 11.14 -4.47
CA GLY A 51 3.50 10.69 -3.09
C GLY A 51 4.30 11.45 -2.07
N LYS A 52 5.50 11.86 -2.41
CA LYS A 52 6.32 12.61 -1.47
C LYS A 52 5.69 13.95 -1.14
N GLY A 53 5.11 14.59 -2.13
CA GLY A 53 4.45 15.87 -1.91
C GLY A 53 3.12 15.72 -1.19
N HIS A 54 2.54 14.52 -1.18
CA HIS A 54 1.26 14.26 -0.56
C HIS A 54 1.39 13.39 0.69
N MET A 55 2.61 13.19 1.17
CA MET A 55 2.87 12.50 2.43
C MET A 55 2.41 11.04 2.46
N THR A 56 2.43 10.40 1.29
CA THR A 56 2.06 8.99 1.21
C THR A 56 2.98 8.13 2.08
N ASP A 57 4.29 8.40 2.01
CA ASP A 57 5.26 7.66 2.79
C ASP A 57 5.07 7.90 4.29
N VAL A 58 4.70 9.11 4.68
CA VAL A 58 4.46 9.43 6.08
C VAL A 58 3.29 8.59 6.61
N ALA A 59 2.20 8.51 5.84
CA ALA A 59 1.03 7.74 6.25
C ALA A 59 1.39 6.26 6.45
N ILE A 60 2.18 5.70 5.55
CA ILE A 60 2.58 4.30 5.64
C ILE A 60 3.55 4.10 6.81
N ASN A 61 4.53 4.98 6.94
CA ASN A 61 5.52 4.86 8.01
C ASN A 61 4.87 5.01 9.38
N ASP A 62 3.94 5.95 9.54
CA ASP A 62 3.27 6.13 10.83
C ASP A 62 2.56 4.87 11.27
N THR A 63 2.09 4.09 10.32
CA THR A 63 1.36 2.86 10.61
C THR A 63 2.28 1.69 10.90
N LEU A 64 3.32 1.52 10.11
CA LEU A 64 4.15 0.32 10.17
C LEU A 64 5.39 0.43 11.03
N THR A 65 6.05 1.59 11.09
CA THR A 65 7.31 1.70 11.83
C THR A 65 7.20 1.41 13.33
N PRO A 66 6.07 1.65 13.99
CA PRO A 66 5.98 1.25 15.40
C PRO A 66 6.16 -0.25 15.61
N VAL A 67 5.93 -1.06 14.58
CA VAL A 67 6.08 -2.50 14.70
C VAL A 67 7.43 -2.96 14.20
N ALA A 68 7.90 -2.47 13.07
CA ALA A 68 9.15 -2.93 12.47
C ALA A 68 9.64 -1.91 11.45
N PRO A 69 10.93 -1.93 11.10
CA PRO A 69 11.46 -1.00 10.11
C PRO A 69 10.79 -1.16 8.75
N VAL A 70 10.67 -0.05 8.04
CA VAL A 70 9.98 -0.02 6.75
C VAL A 70 10.92 0.59 5.72
N GLU A 71 11.03 -0.06 4.57
CA GLU A 71 11.74 0.49 3.43
C GLU A 71 10.70 0.92 2.39
N ILE A 72 10.74 2.16 1.97
CA ILE A 72 9.84 2.66 0.91
C ILE A 72 10.62 2.71 -0.38
N VAL A 73 10.12 2.05 -1.41
CA VAL A 73 10.73 2.05 -2.73
C VAL A 73 9.83 2.84 -3.68
N TRP A 74 10.38 3.85 -4.33
CA TRP A 74 9.61 4.71 -5.22
C TRP A 74 9.84 4.30 -6.66
N GLN A 75 8.77 3.95 -7.38
CA GLN A 75 8.85 3.53 -8.78
C GLN A 75 7.89 4.38 -9.62
N PRO A 76 8.19 5.66 -9.80
CA PRO A 76 7.25 6.56 -10.47
C PRO A 76 7.04 6.27 -11.94
N LYS A 77 7.95 5.54 -12.57
CA LYS A 77 7.82 5.22 -13.98
C LYS A 77 7.23 3.85 -14.25
N VAL A 78 6.87 3.12 -13.21
CA VAL A 78 6.28 1.82 -13.35
C VAL A 78 4.80 1.94 -13.09
N PHE A 79 3.98 1.64 -14.10
CA PHE A 79 2.54 1.71 -13.96
C PHE A 79 1.99 0.30 -14.11
N LEU A 80 1.35 -0.18 -13.08
CA LEU A 80 0.70 -1.48 -13.15
C LEU A 80 -0.57 -1.36 -13.99
N PRO A 81 -0.92 -2.39 -14.76
CA PRO A 81 -1.98 -2.24 -15.76
C PRO A 81 -3.34 -1.91 -15.19
N PHE A 82 -3.61 -2.32 -13.95
CA PHE A 82 -4.95 -2.17 -13.43
C PHE A 82 -5.28 -0.74 -13.02
N HIS A 83 -4.37 -0.04 -12.41
CA HIS A 83 -4.66 1.30 -11.90
C HIS A 83 -3.34 2.02 -11.62
N PRO A 84 -3.29 3.34 -11.85
CA PRO A 84 -2.04 4.09 -11.63
C PRO A 84 -1.65 4.29 -10.18
N ASN A 85 -2.58 4.16 -9.24
CA ASN A 85 -2.24 4.33 -7.83
C ASN A 85 -2.03 2.98 -7.17
N ALA A 86 -0.93 2.34 -7.49
CA ALA A 86 -0.63 1.00 -7.03
C ALA A 86 0.45 0.96 -5.98
N MET A 87 0.37 -0.02 -5.09
CA MET A 87 1.41 -0.22 -4.08
C MET A 87 1.50 -1.71 -3.76
N THR A 88 2.70 -2.15 -3.41
CA THR A 88 2.94 -3.53 -3.01
C THR A 88 3.55 -3.53 -1.62
N PHE A 89 2.92 -4.25 -0.71
CA PHE A 89 3.42 -4.40 0.66
C PHE A 89 4.07 -5.76 0.79
N ALA A 90 5.25 -5.81 1.39
CA ALA A 90 5.94 -7.06 1.67
C ALA A 90 6.35 -7.10 3.13
N ALA A 91 6.21 -8.25 3.76
CA ALA A 91 6.63 -8.46 5.13
C ALA A 91 7.68 -9.57 5.16
N PHE A 92 8.69 -9.39 6.00
CA PHE A 92 9.79 -10.34 6.10
C PHE A 92 10.00 -10.76 7.55
N ASP A 93 10.47 -11.99 7.74
CA ASP A 93 10.79 -12.45 9.09
C ASP A 93 12.23 -12.07 9.46
N ALA A 94 12.68 -12.49 10.63
CA ALA A 94 14.00 -12.12 11.15
C ALA A 94 15.14 -12.66 10.29
N ARG A 95 14.85 -13.64 9.43
CA ARG A 95 15.86 -14.21 8.53
C ARG A 95 15.73 -13.61 7.14
N GLN A 96 15.00 -12.52 6.99
CA GLN A 96 14.78 -11.87 5.71
C GLN A 96 13.98 -12.71 4.73
N LYS A 97 13.20 -13.66 5.24
CA LYS A 97 12.38 -14.48 4.38
C LYS A 97 11.04 -13.81 4.18
N LEU A 98 10.55 -13.80 2.96
CA LEU A 98 9.28 -13.16 2.62
C LEU A 98 8.11 -13.92 3.25
N LEU A 99 7.31 -13.22 4.02
CA LEU A 99 6.11 -13.78 4.62
C LEU A 99 4.88 -13.58 3.74
N GLU A 100 4.74 -12.42 3.15
CA GLU A 100 3.63 -12.13 2.25
C GLU A 100 4.00 -10.96 1.36
N ASN A 101 3.44 -10.97 0.15
CA ASN A 101 3.60 -9.90 -0.81
C ASN A 101 2.19 -9.57 -1.30
N TRP A 102 1.75 -8.34 -1.12
CA TRP A 102 0.36 -7.96 -1.40
C TRP A 102 0.31 -6.69 -2.23
N THR A 103 -0.29 -6.77 -3.40
CA THR A 103 -0.45 -5.61 -4.27
C THR A 103 -1.89 -5.11 -4.16
N VAL A 104 -2.03 -3.82 -3.94
CA VAL A 104 -3.32 -3.21 -3.71
C VAL A 104 -3.33 -1.84 -4.38
N TYR A 105 -4.51 -1.35 -4.72
CA TYR A 105 -4.66 -0.09 -5.44
C TYR A 105 -5.52 0.86 -4.63
N SER A 106 -5.13 2.13 -4.63
CA SER A 106 -5.91 3.17 -3.98
C SER A 106 -6.75 3.83 -5.06
N ILE A 107 -8.05 3.63 -4.99
CA ILE A 107 -8.94 4.04 -6.08
C ILE A 107 -9.73 5.31 -5.77
N GLY A 108 -9.37 6.01 -4.67
CA GLY A 108 -9.95 7.30 -4.37
C GLY A 108 -10.87 7.27 -3.17
N GLY A 109 -10.89 8.37 -2.42
CA GLY A 109 -11.77 8.50 -1.29
C GLY A 109 -11.51 7.51 -0.16
N GLY A 110 -10.30 7.02 -0.06
CA GLY A 110 -9.98 6.00 0.94
C GLY A 110 -10.36 4.59 0.53
N ALA A 111 -10.91 4.41 -0.66
CA ALA A 111 -11.29 3.08 -1.14
C ALA A 111 -10.08 2.33 -1.67
N LEU A 112 -10.08 1.03 -1.45
CA LEU A 112 -9.00 0.15 -1.91
C LEU A 112 -9.58 -0.95 -2.77
N ALA A 113 -8.76 -1.46 -3.67
CA ALA A 113 -9.15 -2.57 -4.53
C ALA A 113 -7.96 -3.49 -4.76
N GLU A 114 -8.22 -4.74 -4.95
CA GLU A 114 -7.19 -5.66 -5.40
C GLU A 114 -7.72 -6.38 -6.63
N ASN A 115 -6.80 -6.77 -7.49
CA ASN A 115 -7.15 -7.39 -8.74
C ASN A 115 -7.04 -8.89 -8.56
N ASN A 116 -8.18 -9.57 -8.50
CA ASN A 116 -8.19 -11.01 -8.34
C ASN A 116 -8.32 -11.64 -9.70
N GLU A 117 -7.38 -12.49 -10.04
CA GLU A 117 -7.44 -13.18 -11.31
C GLU A 117 -7.80 -14.60 -11.08
N GLU A 118 -8.74 -15.08 -11.77
CA GLU A 118 -9.18 -16.45 -11.62
C GLU A 118 -8.54 -17.38 -12.61
#